data_76756e2d995c7b24415ae4ae9d5f791c
#
_entry.id   76756e2d995c7b24415ae4ae9d5f791c
#
_cell.length_a   1.000
_cell.length_b   1.000
_cell.length_c   1.000
_cell.angle_alpha   90.00
_cell.angle_beta   90.00
_cell.angle_gamma   90.00
#
_symmetry.space_group_name_H-M   'P 1'
#
loop_
_entity.id
_entity.type
_entity.pdbx_description
1 polymer ?
#
loop_
_entity_poly.entity_id
_entity_poly.type
_entity_poly.pdbx_seq_one_letter_code
_entity_poly.pdbx_strand_id
1 'polypeptide(L)'
;MKIVNCHTHFVLPSYYNAVVEHHADKEDGFPMPTSWSIEENLAFMDEVGVDISIMSLSTPHPFWGDVQESRNLCHTINTQIAAEVKKYPNRFKFMAALPIPDAEGSIEETKYAMDELGAVGVKIPSNAQGIYLGNKMLEPLYEELNKRQAVVIIHPSRPPFLSEGVFTSGPMPIFEYLVDESRTVIDILTAGVLDRYPDIKFILPHNGAFMPTVIDRLARISKHLVETGFMEKEADIYGGMSKFYIDISGDVLPRNFDNLITMAAPEKILFGLDYPHTKRATLVKNAPVIKDFLMKKYPEHAEKILGGNAIKLFNL
;
A
#
# COMPACT_ATOMS: atom_id res chain seq x y z
N MET A 1 -13.98 -21.21 -2.95
CA MET A 1 -13.22 -19.95 -3.23
C MET A 1 -12.49 -19.55 -1.97
N LYS A 2 -11.18 -19.24 -2.05
CA LYS A 2 -10.44 -18.64 -0.94
C LYS A 2 -10.55 -17.12 -1.03
N ILE A 3 -10.79 -16.46 0.11
CA ILE A 3 -10.83 -15.00 0.22
C ILE A 3 -9.51 -14.52 0.81
N VAL A 4 -8.85 -13.61 0.10
CA VAL A 4 -7.53 -13.07 0.48
C VAL A 4 -7.64 -11.57 0.71
N ASN A 5 -7.36 -11.13 1.94
CA ASN A 5 -7.28 -9.74 2.31
C ASN A 5 -5.84 -9.23 2.08
N CYS A 6 -5.66 -8.33 1.11
CA CYS A 6 -4.35 -7.80 0.74
C CYS A 6 -3.96 -6.53 1.51
N HIS A 7 -4.86 -5.99 2.34
CA HIS A 7 -4.64 -4.76 3.09
C HIS A 7 -5.05 -4.94 4.54
N THR A 8 -4.08 -5.25 5.37
CA THR A 8 -4.23 -5.31 6.83
C THR A 8 -2.91 -4.96 7.50
N HIS A 9 -2.98 -4.43 8.71
CA HIS A 9 -1.81 -3.91 9.39
C HIS A 9 -1.51 -4.65 10.67
N PHE A 10 -0.24 -4.58 11.05
CA PHE A 10 0.24 -4.97 12.36
C PHE A 10 0.91 -3.79 13.07
N VAL A 11 0.84 -3.78 14.39
CA VAL A 11 1.48 -2.78 15.25
C VAL A 11 2.20 -3.52 16.37
N LEU A 12 3.49 -3.80 16.13
CA LEU A 12 4.33 -4.47 17.13
C LEU A 12 4.76 -3.52 18.24
N PRO A 13 4.98 -4.01 19.49
CA PRO A 13 5.40 -3.17 20.60
C PRO A 13 6.68 -2.37 20.33
N SER A 14 7.67 -2.97 19.65
CA SER A 14 8.92 -2.29 19.26
C SER A 14 8.67 -1.07 18.36
N TYR A 15 7.78 -1.23 17.39
CA TYR A 15 7.37 -0.17 16.48
C TYR A 15 6.55 0.91 17.22
N TYR A 16 5.54 0.50 18.00
CA TYR A 16 4.72 1.44 18.78
C TYR A 16 5.57 2.30 19.72
N ASN A 17 6.53 1.70 20.43
CA ASN A 17 7.42 2.42 21.34
C ASN A 17 8.27 3.46 20.60
N ALA A 18 8.83 3.12 19.44
CA ALA A 18 9.59 4.06 18.62
C ALA A 18 8.69 5.22 18.14
N VAL A 19 7.47 4.94 17.68
CA VAL A 19 6.51 5.98 17.26
C VAL A 19 6.18 6.94 18.42
N VAL A 20 5.99 6.43 19.65
CA VAL A 20 5.74 7.25 20.84
C VAL A 20 6.97 8.07 21.22
N GLU A 21 8.17 7.50 21.14
CA GLU A 21 9.43 8.20 21.41
C GLU A 21 9.63 9.40 20.49
N HIS A 22 9.24 9.26 19.23
CA HIS A 22 9.25 10.33 18.23
C HIS A 22 8.01 11.24 18.27
N HIS A 23 7.10 11.08 19.24
CA HIS A 23 5.85 11.85 19.37
C HIS A 23 4.92 11.78 18.15
N ALA A 24 5.02 10.69 17.37
CA ALA A 24 4.27 10.49 16.13
C ALA A 24 2.99 9.64 16.28
N ASP A 25 2.64 9.21 17.49
CA ASP A 25 1.49 8.35 17.79
C ASP A 25 0.11 8.98 17.51
N LYS A 26 0.06 10.31 17.33
CA LYS A 26 -1.13 11.09 16.99
C LYS A 26 -0.90 12.06 15.84
N GLU A 27 0.24 11.97 15.19
CA GLU A 27 0.63 12.94 14.16
C GLU A 27 -0.37 13.00 13.01
N ASP A 28 -0.97 11.86 12.66
CA ASP A 28 -1.95 11.76 11.57
C ASP A 28 -3.39 12.08 11.99
N GLY A 29 -3.59 12.57 13.23
CA GLY A 29 -4.88 13.00 13.76
C GLY A 29 -5.77 11.87 14.29
N PHE A 30 -5.38 10.61 14.14
CA PHE A 30 -5.94 9.46 14.83
C PHE A 30 -4.90 8.83 15.75
N PRO A 31 -5.29 8.42 16.95
CA PRO A 31 -4.39 7.66 17.79
C PRO A 31 -4.05 6.33 17.11
N MET A 32 -2.79 5.98 17.13
CA MET A 32 -2.32 4.69 16.70
C MET A 32 -2.93 3.57 17.57
N PRO A 33 -3.23 2.38 17.03
CA PRO A 33 -3.62 1.24 17.85
C PRO A 33 -2.55 0.93 18.90
N THR A 34 -2.94 0.88 20.18
CA THR A 34 -2.03 0.69 21.32
C THR A 34 -1.75 -0.78 21.62
N SER A 35 -2.54 -1.67 21.06
CA SER A 35 -2.39 -3.12 21.19
C SER A 35 -2.65 -3.79 19.84
N TRP A 36 -1.90 -4.84 19.60
CA TRP A 36 -2.08 -5.70 18.45
C TRP A 36 -1.61 -7.11 18.79
N SER A 37 -2.34 -8.12 18.34
CA SER A 37 -1.89 -9.50 18.38
C SER A 37 -2.32 -10.25 17.12
N ILE A 38 -1.58 -11.28 16.76
CA ILE A 38 -1.92 -12.12 15.61
C ILE A 38 -3.21 -12.91 15.87
N GLU A 39 -3.48 -13.25 17.12
CA GLU A 39 -4.70 -13.95 17.56
C GLU A 39 -5.95 -13.08 17.39
N GLU A 40 -5.87 -11.78 17.70
CA GLU A 40 -6.97 -10.84 17.45
C GLU A 40 -7.23 -10.67 15.96
N ASN A 41 -6.17 -10.61 15.16
CA ASN A 41 -6.26 -10.57 13.70
C ASN A 41 -6.91 -11.87 13.15
N LEU A 42 -6.50 -13.04 13.67
CA LEU A 42 -7.09 -14.32 13.30
C LEU A 42 -8.58 -14.38 13.62
N ALA A 43 -8.99 -13.97 14.83
CA ALA A 43 -10.38 -13.90 15.24
C ALA A 43 -11.21 -12.94 14.36
N PHE A 44 -10.62 -11.80 13.97
CA PHE A 44 -11.24 -10.88 13.01
C PHE A 44 -11.43 -11.53 11.64
N MET A 45 -10.40 -12.20 11.12
CA MET A 45 -10.50 -12.91 9.83
C MET A 45 -11.59 -13.95 9.82
N ASP A 46 -11.73 -14.73 10.90
CA ASP A 46 -12.78 -15.76 11.04
C ASP A 46 -14.18 -15.12 11.05
N GLU A 47 -14.34 -13.99 11.73
CA GLU A 47 -15.61 -13.25 11.80
C GLU A 47 -16.05 -12.68 10.45
N VAL A 48 -15.11 -12.17 9.64
CA VAL A 48 -15.40 -11.61 8.32
C VAL A 48 -15.26 -12.62 7.18
N GLY A 49 -14.89 -13.88 7.47
CA GLY A 49 -14.73 -14.96 6.49
C GLY A 49 -13.59 -14.70 5.50
N VAL A 50 -12.41 -14.34 6.02
CA VAL A 50 -11.14 -14.18 5.27
C VAL A 50 -10.26 -15.39 5.53
N ASP A 51 -9.78 -16.04 4.48
CA ASP A 51 -8.92 -17.23 4.60
C ASP A 51 -7.45 -16.86 4.81
N ILE A 52 -6.94 -15.86 4.09
CA ILE A 52 -5.54 -15.42 4.15
C ILE A 52 -5.49 -13.90 4.23
N SER A 53 -4.63 -13.36 5.10
CA SER A 53 -4.30 -11.92 5.15
C SER A 53 -2.84 -11.68 4.84
N ILE A 54 -2.60 -10.69 3.97
CA ILE A 54 -1.26 -10.14 3.69
C ILE A 54 -1.07 -8.92 4.56
N MET A 55 -0.18 -9.03 5.53
CA MET A 55 0.01 -8.01 6.56
C MET A 55 1.15 -7.08 6.20
N SER A 56 0.97 -5.78 6.43
CA SER A 56 2.02 -4.78 6.28
C SER A 56 2.16 -3.92 7.53
N LEU A 57 3.31 -3.27 7.69
CA LEU A 57 3.49 -2.32 8.77
C LEU A 57 2.47 -1.18 8.65
N SER A 58 1.92 -0.74 9.76
CA SER A 58 1.08 0.44 9.86
C SER A 58 1.83 1.74 9.50
N THR A 59 1.14 2.87 9.53
CA THR A 59 1.71 4.22 9.50
C THR A 59 1.87 4.75 10.93
N PRO A 60 2.81 5.70 11.21
CA PRO A 60 3.72 6.37 10.30
C PRO A 60 4.87 5.49 9.77
N HIS A 61 5.52 5.94 8.69
CA HIS A 61 6.70 5.26 8.18
C HIS A 61 7.88 5.40 9.18
N PRO A 62 8.65 4.32 9.46
CA PRO A 62 9.68 4.30 10.51
C PRO A 62 10.98 5.03 10.09
N PHE A 63 10.85 6.31 9.73
CA PHE A 63 11.97 7.19 9.42
C PHE A 63 11.72 8.61 9.93
N TRP A 64 12.50 9.04 10.92
CA TRP A 64 12.42 10.37 11.52
C TRP A 64 13.72 11.16 11.32
N GLY A 65 14.48 10.85 10.25
CA GLY A 65 15.71 11.57 9.86
C GLY A 65 17.01 10.84 10.19
N ASP A 66 16.98 9.80 11.02
CA ASP A 66 18.14 8.95 11.30
C ASP A 66 18.05 7.65 10.48
N VAL A 67 19.01 7.50 9.55
CA VAL A 67 19.10 6.34 8.65
C VAL A 67 19.40 5.05 9.42
N GLN A 68 20.31 5.10 10.40
CA GLN A 68 20.70 3.88 11.12
C GLN A 68 19.60 3.41 12.06
N GLU A 69 18.88 4.32 12.70
CA GLU A 69 17.70 4.00 13.49
C GLU A 69 16.64 3.33 12.64
N SER A 70 16.34 3.89 11.46
CA SER A 70 15.36 3.33 10.52
C SER A 70 15.75 1.93 10.05
N ARG A 71 17.03 1.68 9.69
CA ARG A 71 17.56 0.35 9.35
C ARG A 71 17.33 -0.64 10.49
N ASN A 72 17.75 -0.29 11.71
CA ASN A 72 17.63 -1.16 12.88
C ASN A 72 16.17 -1.46 13.22
N LEU A 73 15.30 -0.45 13.13
CA LEU A 73 13.89 -0.62 13.43
C LEU A 73 13.18 -1.49 12.39
N CYS A 74 13.39 -1.26 11.09
CA CYS A 74 12.84 -2.10 10.03
C CYS A 74 13.29 -3.56 10.17
N HIS A 75 14.56 -3.81 10.42
CA HIS A 75 15.10 -5.15 10.64
C HIS A 75 14.44 -5.85 11.85
N THR A 76 14.30 -5.12 12.96
CA THR A 76 13.63 -5.63 14.15
C THR A 76 12.16 -5.97 13.89
N ILE A 77 11.43 -5.08 13.23
CA ILE A 77 10.02 -5.24 12.88
C ILE A 77 9.83 -6.46 11.98
N ASN A 78 10.63 -6.58 10.91
CA ASN A 78 10.51 -7.68 9.95
C ASN A 78 10.82 -9.03 10.60
N THR A 79 11.83 -9.09 11.47
CA THR A 79 12.17 -10.29 12.22
C THR A 79 11.02 -10.70 13.17
N GLN A 80 10.43 -9.74 13.87
CA GLN A 80 9.34 -10.01 14.81
C GLN A 80 8.06 -10.44 14.09
N ILE A 81 7.65 -9.76 13.03
CA ILE A 81 6.43 -10.14 12.31
C ILE A 81 6.58 -11.50 11.61
N ALA A 82 7.76 -11.83 11.11
CA ALA A 82 8.03 -13.15 10.55
C ALA A 82 7.83 -14.27 11.58
N ALA A 83 8.24 -14.04 12.84
CA ALA A 83 8.02 -14.99 13.93
C ALA A 83 6.52 -15.14 14.25
N GLU A 84 5.75 -14.04 14.24
CA GLU A 84 4.30 -14.08 14.46
C GLU A 84 3.57 -14.84 13.34
N VAL A 85 3.87 -14.53 12.07
CA VAL A 85 3.27 -15.18 10.90
C VAL A 85 3.55 -16.69 10.87
N LYS A 86 4.72 -17.13 11.33
CA LYS A 86 5.08 -18.56 11.44
C LYS A 86 4.14 -19.36 12.37
N LYS A 87 3.43 -18.74 13.29
CA LYS A 87 2.43 -19.42 14.16
C LYS A 87 1.22 -19.90 13.34
N TYR A 88 0.87 -19.18 12.26
CA TYR A 88 -0.30 -19.47 11.42
C TYR A 88 0.04 -19.36 9.92
N PRO A 89 0.95 -20.18 9.38
CA PRO A 89 1.57 -20.00 8.06
C PRO A 89 0.58 -20.11 6.88
N ASN A 90 -0.56 -20.75 7.10
CA ASN A 90 -1.64 -20.89 6.10
C ASN A 90 -2.67 -19.76 6.15
N ARG A 91 -2.58 -18.87 7.16
CA ARG A 91 -3.52 -17.78 7.38
C ARG A 91 -2.89 -16.41 7.14
N PHE A 92 -1.59 -16.27 7.39
CA PHE A 92 -0.90 -14.99 7.28
C PHE A 92 0.33 -15.05 6.38
N LYS A 93 0.54 -13.96 5.67
CA LYS A 93 1.78 -13.59 5.00
C LYS A 93 2.08 -12.14 5.37
N PHE A 94 3.31 -11.69 5.12
CA PHE A 94 3.67 -10.30 5.41
C PHE A 94 4.49 -9.65 4.30
N MET A 95 4.35 -8.33 4.21
CA MET A 95 5.17 -7.45 3.39
C MET A 95 6.22 -6.81 4.30
N ALA A 96 7.48 -6.85 3.88
CA ALA A 96 8.56 -6.27 4.66
C ALA A 96 8.51 -4.74 4.69
N ALA A 97 8.77 -4.13 5.84
CA ALA A 97 9.03 -2.72 5.96
C ALA A 97 10.46 -2.41 5.52
N LEU A 98 10.66 -1.34 4.74
CA LEU A 98 11.98 -0.92 4.26
C LEU A 98 12.36 0.44 4.83
N PRO A 99 13.65 0.72 5.09
CA PRO A 99 14.12 2.00 5.65
C PRO A 99 14.21 3.11 4.58
N ILE A 100 13.14 3.35 3.82
CA ILE A 100 13.06 4.43 2.84
C ILE A 100 13.27 5.77 3.56
N PRO A 101 14.08 6.71 3.02
CA PRO A 101 14.57 6.78 1.64
C PRO A 101 15.97 6.18 1.41
N ASP A 102 16.53 5.45 2.35
CA ASP A 102 17.83 4.82 2.23
C ASP A 102 17.78 3.61 1.28
N ALA A 103 18.23 3.81 0.04
CA ALA A 103 18.19 2.77 -0.99
C ALA A 103 19.08 1.57 -0.65
N GLU A 104 20.29 1.78 -0.10
CA GLU A 104 21.23 0.71 0.24
C GLU A 104 20.67 -0.18 1.34
N GLY A 105 20.26 0.40 2.48
CA GLY A 105 19.64 -0.36 3.57
C GLY A 105 18.34 -1.02 3.15
N SER A 106 17.59 -0.41 2.25
CA SER A 106 16.36 -1.02 1.69
C SER A 106 16.66 -2.24 0.82
N ILE A 107 17.77 -2.24 0.07
CA ILE A 107 18.22 -3.42 -0.71
C ILE A 107 18.64 -4.56 0.24
N GLU A 108 19.44 -4.24 1.26
CA GLU A 108 19.88 -5.20 2.27
C GLU A 108 18.68 -5.84 2.98
N GLU A 109 17.76 -5.01 3.44
CA GLU A 109 16.57 -5.48 4.15
C GLU A 109 15.59 -6.25 3.23
N THR A 110 15.46 -5.86 1.95
CA THR A 110 14.70 -6.62 0.96
C THR A 110 15.23 -8.04 0.80
N LYS A 111 16.56 -8.19 0.68
CA LYS A 111 17.21 -9.51 0.57
C LYS A 111 16.96 -10.33 1.82
N TYR A 112 17.24 -9.78 2.97
CA TYR A 112 17.04 -10.47 4.25
C TYR A 112 15.58 -10.91 4.47
N ALA A 113 14.63 -9.98 4.29
CA ALA A 113 13.24 -10.28 4.57
C ALA A 113 12.61 -11.26 3.58
N MET A 114 12.95 -11.17 2.28
CA MET A 114 12.39 -12.07 1.27
C MET A 114 13.10 -13.43 1.25
N ASP A 115 14.43 -13.48 1.40
CA ASP A 115 15.20 -14.70 1.25
C ASP A 115 15.25 -15.52 2.55
N GLU A 116 15.32 -14.86 3.72
CA GLU A 116 15.51 -15.51 5.01
C GLU A 116 14.22 -15.57 5.85
N LEU A 117 13.38 -14.54 5.79
CA LEU A 117 12.20 -14.46 6.63
C LEU A 117 10.91 -14.90 5.92
N GLY A 118 10.91 -14.99 4.59
CA GLY A 118 9.75 -15.40 3.79
C GLY A 118 8.71 -14.31 3.59
N ALA A 119 9.12 -13.04 3.57
CA ALA A 119 8.27 -11.94 3.14
C ALA A 119 7.81 -12.14 1.69
N VAL A 120 6.53 -11.91 1.41
CA VAL A 120 5.96 -12.10 0.06
C VAL A 120 6.07 -10.86 -0.83
N GLY A 121 6.68 -9.81 -0.34
CA GLY A 121 6.93 -8.55 -0.99
C GLY A 121 7.37 -7.49 0.02
N VAL A 122 7.33 -6.22 -0.39
CA VAL A 122 7.76 -5.10 0.45
C VAL A 122 6.70 -4.01 0.54
N LYS A 123 6.66 -3.27 1.66
CA LYS A 123 5.86 -2.07 1.87
C LYS A 123 6.76 -0.85 1.83
N ILE A 124 6.39 0.13 1.02
CA ILE A 124 7.07 1.43 0.94
C ILE A 124 6.07 2.56 1.20
N PRO A 125 6.50 3.70 1.78
CA PRO A 125 5.64 4.86 1.97
C PRO A 125 5.38 5.59 0.66
N SER A 126 4.29 6.35 0.56
CA SER A 126 4.04 7.27 -0.58
C SER A 126 5.10 8.36 -0.68
N ASN A 127 5.61 8.81 0.47
CA ASN A 127 6.79 9.66 0.59
C ASN A 127 7.51 9.39 1.93
N ALA A 128 8.81 9.68 1.98
CA ALA A 128 9.60 9.72 3.21
C ALA A 128 10.15 11.14 3.39
N GLN A 129 9.52 11.93 4.27
CA GLN A 129 9.88 13.35 4.51
C GLN A 129 10.01 14.17 3.22
N GLY A 130 9.09 13.99 2.28
CA GLY A 130 9.05 14.71 1.01
C GLY A 130 9.86 14.09 -0.14
N ILE A 131 10.52 12.96 0.09
CA ILE A 131 11.15 12.19 -0.97
C ILE A 131 10.08 11.24 -1.52
N TYR A 132 9.57 11.55 -2.72
CA TYR A 132 8.57 10.77 -3.44
C TYR A 132 9.20 9.65 -4.28
N LEU A 133 8.36 8.72 -4.74
CA LEU A 133 8.82 7.46 -5.34
C LEU A 133 9.35 7.58 -6.78
N GLY A 134 9.19 8.72 -7.44
CA GLY A 134 9.88 9.04 -8.71
C GLY A 134 11.32 9.49 -8.53
N ASN A 135 11.80 9.69 -7.29
CA ASN A 135 13.13 10.20 -7.04
C ASN A 135 14.22 9.21 -7.47
N LYS A 136 15.20 9.71 -8.23
CA LYS A 136 16.31 8.89 -8.77
C LYS A 136 17.18 8.21 -7.71
N MET A 137 17.21 8.71 -6.48
CA MET A 137 17.96 8.06 -5.39
C MET A 137 17.43 6.66 -5.06
N LEU A 138 16.19 6.33 -5.44
CA LEU A 138 15.58 5.03 -5.24
C LEU A 138 15.83 4.04 -6.40
N GLU A 139 16.47 4.48 -7.50
CA GLU A 139 16.73 3.62 -8.66
C GLU A 139 17.50 2.32 -8.29
N PRO A 140 18.56 2.34 -7.43
CA PRO A 140 19.23 1.10 -7.06
C PRO A 140 18.29 0.09 -6.37
N LEU A 141 17.34 0.58 -5.56
CA LEU A 141 16.32 -0.28 -4.96
C LEU A 141 15.38 -0.85 -6.03
N TYR A 142 14.96 -0.02 -6.99
CA TYR A 142 14.10 -0.49 -8.09
C TYR A 142 14.77 -1.54 -8.96
N GLU A 143 16.07 -1.46 -9.21
CA GLU A 143 16.83 -2.49 -9.90
C GLU A 143 16.73 -3.85 -9.16
N GLU A 144 16.92 -3.86 -7.84
CA GLU A 144 16.80 -5.10 -7.04
C GLU A 144 15.36 -5.61 -7.02
N LEU A 145 14.36 -4.74 -6.82
CA LEU A 145 12.96 -5.12 -6.81
C LEU A 145 12.49 -5.65 -8.17
N ASN A 146 12.96 -5.04 -9.28
CA ASN A 146 12.64 -5.47 -10.63
C ASN A 146 13.23 -6.85 -10.93
N LYS A 147 14.49 -7.08 -10.58
CA LYS A 147 15.16 -8.38 -10.70
C LYS A 147 14.39 -9.49 -9.98
N ARG A 148 13.79 -9.17 -8.84
CA ARG A 148 13.00 -10.11 -8.04
C ARG A 148 11.56 -10.23 -8.51
N GLN A 149 11.11 -9.41 -9.46
CA GLN A 149 9.69 -9.27 -9.82
C GLN A 149 8.82 -9.02 -8.59
N ALA A 150 9.34 -8.21 -7.67
CA ALA A 150 8.79 -8.04 -6.34
C ALA A 150 7.40 -7.42 -6.36
N VAL A 151 6.56 -7.83 -5.42
CA VAL A 151 5.31 -7.14 -5.11
C VAL A 151 5.62 -6.01 -4.13
N VAL A 152 5.18 -4.80 -4.46
CA VAL A 152 5.43 -3.58 -3.69
C VAL A 152 4.12 -2.91 -3.36
N ILE A 153 3.71 -2.90 -2.09
CA ILE A 153 2.57 -2.08 -1.68
C ILE A 153 3.04 -0.67 -1.35
N ILE A 154 2.42 0.32 -1.98
CA ILE A 154 2.59 1.73 -1.62
C ILE A 154 1.57 2.03 -0.53
N HIS A 155 2.02 2.56 0.61
CA HIS A 155 1.10 2.95 1.68
C HIS A 155 1.23 4.45 1.95
N PRO A 156 0.12 5.16 2.15
CA PRO A 156 0.18 6.60 2.36
C PRO A 156 1.00 6.98 3.58
N SER A 157 1.59 8.13 3.51
CA SER A 157 2.28 8.80 4.61
C SER A 157 1.80 10.23 4.70
N ARG A 158 2.07 10.86 5.84
CA ARG A 158 1.81 12.29 6.01
C ARG A 158 2.49 13.10 4.90
N PRO A 159 1.76 13.97 4.18
CA PRO A 159 2.39 14.87 3.22
C PRO A 159 3.38 15.81 3.90
N PRO A 160 4.50 16.16 3.25
CA PRO A 160 5.51 17.04 3.85
C PRO A 160 5.02 18.48 4.03
N PHE A 161 4.02 18.88 3.27
CA PHE A 161 3.42 20.21 3.32
C PHE A 161 1.91 20.13 3.35
N LEU A 162 1.30 20.83 4.31
CA LEU A 162 -0.14 20.99 4.44
C LEU A 162 -0.48 22.47 4.31
N SER A 163 -1.64 22.77 3.72
CA SER A 163 -2.14 24.14 3.63
C SER A 163 -2.71 24.60 4.97
N GLU A 164 -2.29 25.74 5.48
CA GLU A 164 -2.85 26.32 6.69
C GLU A 164 -4.28 26.81 6.46
N GLY A 165 -5.14 26.66 7.48
CA GLY A 165 -6.50 27.19 7.48
C GLY A 165 -7.51 26.45 6.59
N VAL A 166 -7.13 25.31 6.02
CA VAL A 166 -8.04 24.43 5.27
C VAL A 166 -8.43 23.24 6.14
N PHE A 167 -9.39 22.41 5.71
CA PHE A 167 -9.79 21.16 6.39
C PHE A 167 -8.64 20.13 6.51
N THR A 168 -7.43 20.57 6.51
CA THR A 168 -6.21 19.82 6.79
C THR A 168 -5.92 19.69 8.29
N SER A 169 -6.76 20.31 9.14
CA SER A 169 -6.72 20.12 10.60
C SER A 169 -7.45 18.86 11.06
N GLY A 170 -8.12 18.15 10.15
CA GLY A 170 -8.72 16.85 10.40
C GLY A 170 -7.71 15.69 10.32
N PRO A 171 -8.13 14.46 10.62
CA PRO A 171 -7.28 13.30 10.46
C PRO A 171 -6.81 13.11 9.02
N MET A 172 -5.50 12.89 8.82
CA MET A 172 -4.87 12.73 7.50
C MET A 172 -5.52 11.65 6.62
N PRO A 173 -5.93 10.48 7.18
CA PRO A 173 -6.54 9.42 6.39
C PRO A 173 -7.83 9.80 5.67
N ILE A 174 -8.55 10.86 6.13
CA ILE A 174 -9.82 11.26 5.51
C ILE A 174 -9.62 11.82 4.11
N PHE A 175 -8.53 12.54 3.87
CA PHE A 175 -8.31 13.24 2.60
C PHE A 175 -6.83 13.28 2.17
N GLU A 176 -5.95 13.72 3.07
CA GLU A 176 -4.54 14.00 2.73
C GLU A 176 -3.77 12.75 2.29
N TYR A 177 -4.09 11.59 2.85
CA TYR A 177 -3.50 10.32 2.42
C TYR A 177 -3.83 9.98 0.96
N LEU A 178 -5.09 10.19 0.55
CA LEU A 178 -5.48 9.95 -0.85
C LEU A 178 -4.83 10.96 -1.81
N VAL A 179 -4.62 12.20 -1.35
CA VAL A 179 -3.86 13.20 -2.11
C VAL A 179 -2.41 12.77 -2.28
N ASP A 180 -1.77 12.30 -1.21
CA ASP A 180 -0.37 11.90 -1.22
C ASP A 180 -0.13 10.63 -2.05
N GLU A 181 -1.01 9.65 -1.96
CA GLU A 181 -1.01 8.47 -2.83
C GLU A 181 -1.13 8.86 -4.31
N SER A 182 -2.06 9.75 -4.62
CA SER A 182 -2.22 10.24 -6.00
C SER A 182 -0.98 10.97 -6.47
N ARG A 183 -0.35 11.78 -5.62
CA ARG A 183 0.88 12.50 -5.93
C ARG A 183 2.03 11.55 -6.23
N THR A 184 2.23 10.53 -5.41
CA THR A 184 3.31 9.56 -5.64
C THR A 184 3.09 8.72 -6.89
N VAL A 185 1.84 8.37 -7.22
CA VAL A 185 1.54 7.65 -8.47
C VAL A 185 1.85 8.52 -9.69
N ILE A 186 1.46 9.80 -9.67
CA ILE A 186 1.79 10.75 -10.73
C ILE A 186 3.30 10.88 -10.87
N ASP A 187 4.04 10.95 -9.77
CA ASP A 187 5.49 11.04 -9.75
C ASP A 187 6.14 9.78 -10.34
N ILE A 188 5.70 8.58 -9.97
CA ILE A 188 6.15 7.30 -10.56
C ILE A 188 5.94 7.28 -12.08
N LEU A 189 4.74 7.68 -12.54
CA LEU A 189 4.37 7.68 -13.95
C LEU A 189 5.20 8.68 -14.76
N THR A 190 5.31 9.92 -14.26
CA THR A 190 6.02 11.00 -14.97
C THR A 190 7.53 10.86 -14.92
N ALA A 191 8.07 10.26 -13.85
CA ALA A 191 9.49 9.91 -13.78
C ALA A 191 9.86 8.66 -14.61
N GLY A 192 8.88 7.95 -15.19
CA GLY A 192 9.11 6.77 -16.02
C GLY A 192 9.66 5.57 -15.26
N VAL A 193 9.35 5.43 -13.98
CA VAL A 193 9.80 4.29 -13.15
C VAL A 193 9.32 2.97 -13.73
N LEU A 194 8.05 2.90 -14.13
CA LEU A 194 7.43 1.68 -14.69
C LEU A 194 7.96 1.29 -16.07
N ASP A 195 8.56 2.25 -16.80
CA ASP A 195 9.20 1.96 -18.10
C ASP A 195 10.58 1.32 -17.89
N ARG A 196 11.33 1.82 -16.90
CA ARG A 196 12.66 1.29 -16.57
C ARG A 196 12.60 -0.01 -15.77
N TYR A 197 11.58 -0.18 -14.94
CA TYR A 197 11.43 -1.30 -14.02
C TYR A 197 10.05 -1.99 -14.17
N PRO A 198 9.78 -2.60 -15.38
CA PRO A 198 8.45 -3.10 -15.73
C PRO A 198 8.01 -4.35 -14.98
N ASP A 199 8.93 -5.07 -14.33
CA ASP A 199 8.64 -6.32 -13.65
C ASP A 199 8.20 -6.13 -12.19
N ILE A 200 8.36 -4.92 -11.62
CA ILE A 200 7.84 -4.58 -10.30
C ILE A 200 6.31 -4.57 -10.34
N LYS A 201 5.70 -5.23 -9.36
CA LYS A 201 4.24 -5.34 -9.24
C LYS A 201 3.74 -4.40 -8.14
N PHE A 202 3.49 -3.15 -8.49
CA PHE A 202 2.99 -2.16 -7.54
C PHE A 202 1.52 -2.40 -7.19
N ILE A 203 1.19 -2.29 -5.90
CA ILE A 203 -0.18 -2.24 -5.38
C ILE A 203 -0.44 -0.81 -4.90
N LEU A 204 -1.47 -0.18 -5.45
CA LEU A 204 -2.00 1.10 -5.00
C LEU A 204 -3.25 0.84 -4.17
N PRO A 205 -3.28 1.21 -2.90
CA PRO A 205 -4.44 0.97 -2.03
C PRO A 205 -5.58 1.98 -2.23
N HIS A 206 -6.58 1.89 -1.36
CA HIS A 206 -7.70 2.84 -1.21
C HIS A 206 -8.41 3.16 -2.53
N ASN A 207 -8.81 2.09 -3.27
CA ASN A 207 -9.53 2.23 -4.56
C ASN A 207 -8.76 3.01 -5.64
N GLY A 208 -7.43 3.07 -5.54
CA GLY A 208 -6.60 3.85 -6.44
C GLY A 208 -6.58 5.35 -6.12
N ALA A 209 -6.94 5.73 -4.88
CA ALA A 209 -6.97 7.11 -4.40
C ALA A 209 -7.80 8.02 -5.33
N PHE A 210 -7.25 9.15 -5.80
CA PHE A 210 -7.91 10.02 -6.77
C PHE A 210 -7.60 9.70 -8.24
N MET A 211 -6.80 8.67 -8.51
CA MET A 211 -6.42 8.33 -9.88
C MET A 211 -7.62 8.08 -10.81
N PRO A 212 -8.70 7.38 -10.40
CA PRO A 212 -9.87 7.19 -11.26
C PRO A 212 -10.56 8.49 -11.72
N THR A 213 -10.34 9.60 -11.01
CA THR A 213 -10.95 10.91 -11.35
C THR A 213 -10.01 11.83 -12.10
N VAL A 214 -8.70 11.62 -12.03
CA VAL A 214 -7.71 12.55 -12.61
C VAL A 214 -6.94 11.99 -13.81
N ILE A 215 -7.03 10.68 -14.06
CA ILE A 215 -6.23 9.97 -15.07
C ILE A 215 -6.40 10.56 -16.48
N ASP A 216 -7.62 10.84 -16.91
CA ASP A 216 -7.91 11.39 -18.25
C ASP A 216 -7.32 12.79 -18.41
N ARG A 217 -7.37 13.59 -17.34
CA ARG A 217 -6.75 14.91 -17.35
C ARG A 217 -5.24 14.82 -17.46
N LEU A 218 -4.61 13.93 -16.72
CA LEU A 218 -3.16 13.70 -16.77
C LEU A 218 -2.73 13.23 -18.15
N ALA A 219 -3.40 12.22 -18.70
CA ALA A 219 -3.08 11.67 -20.02
C ALA A 219 -3.17 12.73 -21.13
N ARG A 220 -4.23 13.56 -21.09
CA ARG A 220 -4.42 14.64 -22.06
C ARG A 220 -3.36 15.74 -21.94
N ILE A 221 -2.92 16.06 -20.72
CA ILE A 221 -2.00 17.16 -20.48
C ILE A 221 -0.54 16.71 -20.64
N SER A 222 -0.19 15.45 -20.43
CA SER A 222 1.21 14.98 -20.48
C SER A 222 1.91 15.33 -21.79
N LYS A 223 1.22 15.20 -22.93
CA LYS A 223 1.73 15.63 -24.24
C LYS A 223 2.03 17.14 -24.28
N HIS A 224 1.12 17.95 -23.77
CA HIS A 224 1.28 19.42 -23.75
C HIS A 224 2.43 19.84 -22.84
N LEU A 225 2.70 19.10 -21.77
CA LEU A 225 3.84 19.38 -20.88
C LEU A 225 5.20 19.15 -21.58
N VAL A 226 5.27 18.21 -22.54
CA VAL A 226 6.46 18.06 -23.40
C VAL A 226 6.58 19.21 -24.38
N GLU A 227 5.49 19.57 -25.06
CA GLU A 227 5.46 20.67 -26.02
C GLU A 227 5.88 22.02 -25.39
N THR A 228 5.59 22.20 -24.11
CA THR A 228 5.93 23.41 -23.35
C THR A 228 7.26 23.31 -22.56
N GLY A 229 7.96 22.20 -22.66
CA GLY A 229 9.27 22.00 -22.03
C GLY A 229 9.24 21.69 -20.52
N PHE A 230 8.07 21.40 -19.94
CA PHE A 230 7.94 20.95 -18.55
C PHE A 230 8.36 19.50 -18.35
N MET A 231 8.26 18.67 -19.38
CA MET A 231 8.70 17.26 -19.38
C MET A 231 9.59 17.00 -20.60
N GLU A 232 10.58 16.14 -20.42
CA GLU A 232 11.49 15.73 -21.51
C GLU A 232 10.82 14.75 -22.47
N LYS A 233 9.91 13.90 -21.95
CA LYS A 233 9.24 12.83 -22.67
C LYS A 233 7.78 12.71 -22.22
N GLU A 234 6.89 12.41 -23.16
CA GLU A 234 5.50 12.07 -22.86
C GLU A 234 5.44 10.80 -21.98
N ALA A 235 4.68 10.88 -20.90
CA ALA A 235 4.42 9.74 -20.03
C ALA A 235 3.21 8.96 -20.56
N ASP A 236 3.34 7.64 -20.69
CA ASP A 236 2.22 6.74 -20.96
C ASP A 236 1.39 6.55 -19.69
N ILE A 237 0.48 7.48 -19.43
CA ILE A 237 -0.34 7.51 -18.22
C ILE A 237 -1.27 6.29 -18.16
N TYR A 238 -1.97 5.96 -19.25
CA TYR A 238 -2.89 4.82 -19.27
C TYR A 238 -2.16 3.49 -19.19
N GLY A 239 -1.11 3.31 -20.02
CA GLY A 239 -0.29 2.10 -19.97
C GLY A 239 0.40 1.92 -18.64
N GLY A 240 0.92 3.00 -18.04
CA GLY A 240 1.50 2.98 -16.70
C GLY A 240 0.48 2.56 -15.64
N MET A 241 -0.71 3.20 -15.61
CA MET A 241 -1.76 2.82 -14.65
C MET A 241 -2.23 1.37 -14.81
N SER A 242 -2.28 0.84 -16.04
CA SER A 242 -2.67 -0.55 -16.28
C SER A 242 -1.72 -1.58 -15.63
N LYS A 243 -0.49 -1.17 -15.28
CA LYS A 243 0.48 -2.04 -14.61
C LYS A 243 0.21 -2.18 -13.10
N PHE A 244 -0.44 -1.20 -12.49
CA PHE A 244 -0.77 -1.26 -11.05
C PHE A 244 -1.83 -2.33 -10.74
N TYR A 245 -1.65 -2.99 -9.61
CA TYR A 245 -2.73 -3.64 -8.88
C TYR A 245 -3.37 -2.60 -7.97
N ILE A 246 -4.68 -2.72 -7.72
CA ILE A 246 -5.40 -1.75 -6.87
C ILE A 246 -6.24 -2.52 -5.87
N ASP A 247 -6.08 -2.24 -4.60
CA ASP A 247 -6.96 -2.83 -3.60
C ASP A 247 -8.20 -1.96 -3.35
N ILE A 248 -9.26 -2.62 -2.90
CA ILE A 248 -10.56 -1.99 -2.63
C ILE A 248 -10.79 -1.74 -1.14
N SER A 249 -9.73 -1.45 -0.38
CA SER A 249 -9.85 -1.02 1.00
C SER A 249 -10.51 0.36 1.14
N GLY A 250 -11.02 0.67 2.32
CA GLY A 250 -11.75 1.92 2.58
C GLY A 250 -13.18 1.92 2.02
N ASP A 251 -13.69 3.10 1.64
CA ASP A 251 -15.08 3.30 1.25
C ASP A 251 -15.30 3.05 -0.25
N VAL A 252 -15.23 1.77 -0.67
CA VAL A 252 -15.41 1.37 -2.07
C VAL A 252 -16.84 1.54 -2.59
N LEU A 253 -17.85 1.41 -1.71
CA LEU A 253 -19.26 1.53 -2.06
C LEU A 253 -19.87 2.83 -1.51
N PRO A 254 -20.90 3.39 -2.18
CA PRO A 254 -21.58 2.85 -3.36
C PRO A 254 -21.02 3.27 -4.72
N ARG A 255 -20.04 4.18 -4.76
CA ARG A 255 -19.63 4.85 -6.02
C ARG A 255 -18.25 4.47 -6.53
N ASN A 256 -17.29 4.27 -5.61
CA ASN A 256 -15.87 4.19 -5.98
C ASN A 256 -15.54 2.96 -6.80
N PHE A 257 -16.19 1.82 -6.57
CA PHE A 257 -15.97 0.61 -7.34
C PHE A 257 -16.33 0.79 -8.84
N ASP A 258 -17.47 1.41 -9.12
CA ASP A 258 -17.92 1.64 -10.50
C ASP A 258 -16.97 2.59 -11.25
N ASN A 259 -16.35 3.53 -10.54
CA ASN A 259 -15.32 4.41 -11.09
C ASN A 259 -14.00 3.66 -11.28
N LEU A 260 -13.58 2.87 -10.29
CA LEU A 260 -12.36 2.08 -10.34
C LEU A 260 -12.34 1.11 -11.54
N ILE A 261 -13.41 0.37 -11.77
CA ILE A 261 -13.46 -0.66 -12.83
C ILE A 261 -13.40 -0.06 -14.24
N THR A 262 -13.63 1.25 -14.40
CA THR A 262 -13.40 1.94 -15.69
C THR A 262 -11.91 2.18 -15.96
N MET A 263 -11.07 2.19 -14.93
CA MET A 263 -9.62 2.44 -15.02
C MET A 263 -8.80 1.16 -14.89
N ALA A 264 -9.17 0.26 -14.01
CA ALA A 264 -8.40 -0.93 -13.68
C ALA A 264 -9.05 -2.20 -14.24
N ALA A 265 -8.26 -3.04 -14.90
CA ALA A 265 -8.72 -4.36 -15.35
C ALA A 265 -9.10 -5.22 -14.12
N PRO A 266 -10.21 -6.01 -14.19
CA PRO A 266 -10.65 -6.84 -13.07
C PRO A 266 -9.57 -7.78 -12.50
N GLU A 267 -8.62 -8.21 -13.35
CA GLU A 267 -7.48 -9.06 -12.97
C GLU A 267 -6.43 -8.32 -12.13
N LYS A 268 -6.53 -7.01 -12.03
CA LYS A 268 -5.63 -6.14 -11.24
C LYS A 268 -6.29 -5.62 -9.96
N ILE A 269 -7.57 -5.94 -9.71
CA ILE A 269 -8.28 -5.50 -8.51
C ILE A 269 -8.12 -6.56 -7.41
N LEU A 270 -7.78 -6.12 -6.21
CA LEU A 270 -7.52 -6.93 -5.03
C LEU A 270 -8.51 -6.60 -3.91
N PHE A 271 -8.90 -7.59 -3.11
CA PHE A 271 -9.71 -7.36 -1.93
C PHE A 271 -8.84 -6.89 -0.76
N GLY A 272 -9.22 -5.79 -0.11
CA GLY A 272 -8.55 -5.19 1.04
C GLY A 272 -9.56 -4.67 2.06
N LEU A 273 -9.19 -4.66 3.36
CA LEU A 273 -10.07 -4.25 4.47
C LEU A 273 -9.52 -3.10 5.33
N ASP A 274 -8.21 -2.88 5.33
CA ASP A 274 -7.54 -1.84 6.12
C ASP A 274 -7.77 -1.99 7.65
N TYR A 275 -7.75 -3.24 8.15
CA TYR A 275 -7.81 -3.52 9.58
C TYR A 275 -6.41 -3.36 10.21
N PRO A 276 -6.24 -2.77 11.41
CA PRO A 276 -7.26 -2.31 12.35
C PRO A 276 -7.64 -0.81 12.24
N HIS A 277 -7.12 -0.07 11.25
CA HIS A 277 -7.43 1.36 11.09
C HIS A 277 -8.92 1.59 10.82
N THR A 278 -9.51 0.79 9.95
CA THR A 278 -10.96 0.70 9.89
C THR A 278 -11.45 -0.18 11.05
N LYS A 279 -12.35 0.39 11.87
CA LYS A 279 -12.86 -0.28 13.08
C LYS A 279 -13.49 -1.64 12.78
N ARG A 280 -13.17 -2.65 13.60
CA ARG A 280 -13.70 -4.03 13.48
C ARG A 280 -15.21 -4.06 13.27
N ALA A 281 -15.99 -3.35 14.09
CA ALA A 281 -17.45 -3.32 13.96
C ALA A 281 -17.95 -2.80 12.59
N THR A 282 -17.22 -1.86 11.98
CA THR A 282 -17.50 -1.35 10.64
C THR A 282 -17.20 -2.41 9.60
N LEU A 283 -16.06 -3.09 9.70
CA LEU A 283 -15.64 -4.11 8.74
C LEU A 283 -16.51 -5.36 8.79
N VAL A 284 -16.91 -5.82 9.99
CA VAL A 284 -17.85 -6.93 10.17
C VAL A 284 -19.18 -6.67 9.48
N LYS A 285 -19.63 -5.41 9.49
CA LYS A 285 -20.84 -4.99 8.76
C LYS A 285 -20.61 -4.87 7.25
N ASN A 286 -19.50 -4.30 6.83
CA ASN A 286 -19.28 -3.89 5.44
C ASN A 286 -18.67 -5.01 4.57
N ALA A 287 -17.83 -5.89 5.10
CA ALA A 287 -17.18 -6.94 4.31
C ALA A 287 -18.21 -7.88 3.62
N PRO A 288 -19.28 -8.34 4.29
CA PRO A 288 -20.33 -9.10 3.62
C PRO A 288 -21.04 -8.31 2.52
N VAL A 289 -21.25 -7.00 2.73
CA VAL A 289 -21.92 -6.13 1.75
C VAL A 289 -21.07 -5.98 0.48
N ILE A 290 -19.76 -5.81 0.63
CA ILE A 290 -18.83 -5.73 -0.51
C ILE A 290 -18.81 -7.06 -1.27
N LYS A 291 -18.74 -8.19 -0.57
CA LYS A 291 -18.77 -9.53 -1.19
C LYS A 291 -20.07 -9.74 -1.96
N ASP A 292 -21.20 -9.45 -1.35
CA ASP A 292 -22.53 -9.58 -1.97
C ASP A 292 -22.68 -8.65 -3.20
N PHE A 293 -22.20 -7.44 -3.11
CA PHE A 293 -22.16 -6.50 -4.23
C PHE A 293 -21.34 -7.05 -5.41
N LEU A 294 -20.14 -7.56 -5.18
CA LEU A 294 -19.31 -8.16 -6.22
C LEU A 294 -19.99 -9.40 -6.85
N MET A 295 -20.52 -10.29 -6.03
CA MET A 295 -21.19 -11.50 -6.50
C MET A 295 -22.47 -11.21 -7.31
N LYS A 296 -23.18 -10.13 -7.00
CA LYS A 296 -24.43 -9.76 -7.72
C LYS A 296 -24.18 -8.92 -8.96
N LYS A 297 -23.27 -7.95 -8.89
CA LYS A 297 -23.06 -6.97 -9.97
C LYS A 297 -21.95 -7.37 -10.94
N TYR A 298 -20.93 -8.09 -10.46
CA TYR A 298 -19.76 -8.50 -11.23
C TYR A 298 -19.44 -10.00 -11.04
N PRO A 299 -20.41 -10.91 -11.23
CA PRO A 299 -20.26 -12.34 -10.91
C PRO A 299 -19.08 -13.00 -11.62
N GLU A 300 -18.76 -12.59 -12.86
CA GLU A 300 -17.63 -13.09 -13.66
C GLU A 300 -16.25 -12.67 -13.13
N HIS A 301 -16.20 -11.66 -12.28
CA HIS A 301 -14.95 -11.10 -11.71
C HIS A 301 -14.84 -11.30 -10.19
N ALA A 302 -15.96 -11.58 -9.52
CA ALA A 302 -16.03 -11.63 -8.06
C ALA A 302 -15.01 -12.58 -7.42
N GLU A 303 -14.89 -13.81 -7.91
CA GLU A 303 -13.91 -14.78 -7.39
C GLU A 303 -12.47 -14.34 -7.58
N LYS A 304 -12.17 -13.71 -8.72
CA LYS A 304 -10.83 -13.17 -9.00
C LYS A 304 -10.50 -12.06 -8.01
N ILE A 305 -11.40 -11.09 -7.85
CA ILE A 305 -11.21 -9.92 -6.97
C ILE A 305 -11.12 -10.33 -5.50
N LEU A 306 -11.99 -11.22 -5.05
CA LEU A 306 -12.03 -11.66 -3.65
C LEU A 306 -10.81 -12.49 -3.22
N GLY A 307 -10.09 -13.13 -4.16
CA GLY A 307 -8.91 -13.90 -3.79
C GLY A 307 -8.06 -14.41 -4.94
N GLY A 308 -8.65 -14.76 -6.09
CA GLY A 308 -7.92 -15.36 -7.20
C GLY A 308 -6.75 -14.53 -7.70
N ASN A 309 -6.93 -13.21 -7.80
CA ASN A 309 -5.87 -12.29 -8.22
C ASN A 309 -4.72 -12.25 -7.20
N ALA A 310 -5.04 -12.19 -5.92
CA ALA A 310 -4.04 -12.22 -4.84
C ALA A 310 -3.28 -13.55 -4.81
N ILE A 311 -3.98 -14.67 -4.93
CA ILE A 311 -3.35 -16.01 -5.00
C ILE A 311 -2.33 -16.06 -6.13
N LYS A 312 -2.70 -15.56 -7.31
CA LYS A 312 -1.79 -15.49 -8.46
C LYS A 312 -0.64 -14.51 -8.24
N LEU A 313 -0.90 -13.33 -7.69
CA LEU A 313 0.09 -12.28 -7.48
C LEU A 313 1.18 -12.68 -6.49
N PHE A 314 0.79 -13.31 -5.38
CA PHE A 314 1.67 -13.69 -4.26
C PHE A 314 2.09 -15.17 -4.27
N ASN A 315 1.66 -15.96 -5.27
CA ASN A 315 1.94 -17.40 -5.37
C ASN A 315 1.52 -18.18 -4.10
N LEU A 316 0.27 -17.98 -3.61
CA LEU A 316 -0.28 -18.55 -2.38
C LEU A 316 -0.83 -19.97 -2.54
#